data_9a55c27c42d2b6b8a7f47aa378fe271e
#
_entry.id   9a55c27c42d2b6b8a7f47aa378fe271e
#
_cell.length_a   1.000
_cell.length_b   1.000
_cell.length_c   1.000
_cell.angle_alpha   90.00
_cell.angle_beta   90.00
_cell.angle_gamma   90.00
#
_symmetry.space_group_name_H-M   'P 1'
#
loop_
_entity.id
_entity.type
_entity.pdbx_description
1 polymer ?
#
loop_
_entity_poly.entity_id
_entity_poly.type
_entity_poly.pdbx_seq_one_letter_code
_entity_poly.pdbx_strand_id
1 'polypeptide(L)'
;HTLWEGAIGDRHNMILGHECCAEVVEVGELVKDFKPGDRVLVPAITPDWNSLEAQAGYSMHSGGMLAGWKFSNFKDGVFSEFFHVNDADGNLALLPKNINVVDACMLSDMVPTGFHGVELADVQFGDTVLVIGIGPVGLMSVAGTNMRGASRIIAVGTRPVCVEAAKKYGATDFVSYKNGPIFQQVLDMTDGKGVDKVVIAGGGVETFAEAVKCLKPGGKIGNVNYLGSGDNIDIPRVEWGVGMGHKQINGGLMPGGRLRMEKL
;
A
#
# COMPACT_ATOMS: atom_id res chain seq x y z
N HIS A 1 7.67 -8.96 7.77
CA HIS A 1 8.63 -8.62 6.72
C HIS A 1 9.78 -7.77 7.25
N THR A 2 9.51 -6.64 7.92
CA THR A 2 10.56 -5.74 8.44
C THR A 2 11.61 -6.47 9.30
N LEU A 3 11.16 -7.29 10.25
CA LEU A 3 12.06 -8.05 11.13
C LEU A 3 12.64 -9.29 10.46
N TRP A 4 11.83 -10.00 9.68
CA TRP A 4 12.21 -11.27 9.09
C TRP A 4 13.14 -11.11 7.88
N GLU A 5 12.89 -10.12 7.04
CA GLU A 5 13.60 -9.91 5.79
C GLU A 5 14.63 -8.78 5.88
N GLY A 6 14.69 -8.06 7.01
CA GLY A 6 15.58 -6.90 7.15
C GLY A 6 15.24 -5.76 6.21
N ALA A 7 13.95 -5.57 5.90
CA ALA A 7 13.47 -4.66 4.85
C ALA A 7 13.94 -3.21 4.99
N ILE A 8 14.20 -2.75 6.20
CA ILE A 8 14.65 -1.38 6.47
C ILE A 8 16.17 -1.30 6.79
N GLY A 9 16.91 -2.38 6.55
CA GLY A 9 18.32 -2.48 6.86
C GLY A 9 18.61 -2.59 8.36
N ASP A 10 19.88 -2.43 8.75
CA ASP A 10 20.31 -2.53 10.13
C ASP A 10 19.74 -1.40 10.97
N ARG A 11 19.00 -1.77 12.02
CA ARG A 11 18.43 -0.88 13.03
C ARG A 11 18.69 -1.45 14.40
N HIS A 12 19.25 -0.64 15.29
CA HIS A 12 19.58 -1.04 16.65
C HIS A 12 18.98 -0.03 17.64
N ASN A 13 18.55 -0.54 18.80
CA ASN A 13 18.03 0.27 19.90
C ASN A 13 16.88 1.21 19.50
N MET A 14 15.99 0.75 18.62
CA MET A 14 14.86 1.52 18.12
C MET A 14 13.55 0.83 18.47
N ILE A 15 12.57 1.60 18.95
CA ILE A 15 11.20 1.11 19.14
C ILE A 15 10.54 0.94 17.76
N LEU A 16 9.85 -0.17 17.59
CA LEU A 16 9.13 -0.49 16.36
C LEU A 16 7.69 0.03 16.36
N GLY A 17 7.01 -0.15 15.22
CA GLY A 17 5.60 0.17 15.01
C GLY A 17 5.40 1.51 14.30
N HIS A 18 4.39 1.55 13.42
CA HIS A 18 4.05 2.75 12.65
C HIS A 18 2.53 2.89 12.43
N GLU A 19 1.73 2.02 13.00
CA GLU A 19 0.27 2.00 12.84
C GLU A 19 -0.39 2.21 14.19
N CYS A 20 -1.12 3.31 14.36
CA CYS A 20 -1.77 3.53 15.63
C CYS A 20 -2.91 4.56 15.62
N CYS A 21 -3.79 4.41 16.62
CA CYS A 21 -4.63 5.49 17.15
C CYS A 21 -4.08 5.89 18.51
N ALA A 22 -4.13 7.16 18.83
CA ALA A 22 -3.56 7.70 20.07
C ALA A 22 -4.45 8.79 20.70
N GLU A 23 -4.10 9.18 21.92
CA GLU A 23 -4.61 10.36 22.56
C GLU A 23 -3.50 11.39 22.70
N VAL A 24 -3.77 12.62 22.33
CA VAL A 24 -2.81 13.72 22.47
C VAL A 24 -2.63 14.04 23.96
N VAL A 25 -1.41 13.96 24.45
CA VAL A 25 -1.08 14.30 25.85
C VAL A 25 -0.43 15.66 25.99
N GLU A 26 0.32 16.09 24.97
CA GLU A 26 1.01 17.37 24.94
C GLU A 26 1.14 17.86 23.50
N VAL A 27 1.16 19.18 23.29
CA VAL A 27 1.36 19.80 21.98
C VAL A 27 2.44 20.85 22.05
N GLY A 28 3.22 20.99 20.98
CA GLY A 28 4.18 22.07 20.83
C GLY A 28 3.48 23.42 20.57
N GLU A 29 4.21 24.52 20.77
CA GLU A 29 3.69 25.89 20.66
C GLU A 29 3.13 26.25 19.29
N LEU A 30 3.55 25.58 18.23
CA LEU A 30 3.13 25.83 16.86
C LEU A 30 1.89 25.03 16.43
N VAL A 31 1.48 24.04 17.21
CA VAL A 31 0.29 23.22 16.92
C VAL A 31 -0.98 24.03 17.19
N LYS A 32 -1.89 24.06 16.22
CA LYS A 32 -3.11 24.88 16.27
C LYS A 32 -4.38 24.06 16.33
N ASP A 33 -4.40 22.90 15.68
CA ASP A 33 -5.61 22.13 15.40
C ASP A 33 -5.86 21.02 16.43
N PHE A 34 -4.89 20.74 17.30
CA PHE A 34 -4.98 19.67 18.30
C PHE A 34 -4.67 20.17 19.71
N LYS A 35 -5.25 19.51 20.72
CA LYS A 35 -5.04 19.77 22.14
C LYS A 35 -5.01 18.48 22.94
N PRO A 36 -4.45 18.48 24.16
CA PRO A 36 -4.51 17.35 25.07
C PRO A 36 -5.94 16.82 25.25
N GLY A 37 -6.08 15.48 25.22
CA GLY A 37 -7.36 14.76 25.27
C GLY A 37 -7.99 14.49 23.90
N ASP A 38 -7.47 15.03 22.81
CA ASP A 38 -7.98 14.71 21.47
C ASP A 38 -7.53 13.28 21.08
N ARG A 39 -8.50 12.50 20.60
CA ARG A 39 -8.24 11.18 20.02
C ARG A 39 -7.91 11.34 18.55
N VAL A 40 -6.82 10.76 18.12
CA VAL A 40 -6.27 10.94 16.78
C VAL A 40 -5.90 9.63 16.11
N LEU A 41 -6.03 9.61 14.78
CA LEU A 41 -5.42 8.63 13.91
C LEU A 41 -4.04 9.14 13.52
N VAL A 42 -3.03 8.29 13.65
CA VAL A 42 -1.63 8.61 13.34
C VAL A 42 -1.23 7.83 12.08
N PRO A 43 -1.03 8.49 10.93
CA PRO A 43 -0.63 7.80 9.71
C PRO A 43 0.81 7.27 9.81
N ALA A 44 1.06 6.15 9.14
CA ALA A 44 2.38 5.53 9.06
C ALA A 44 3.42 6.47 8.43
N ILE A 45 2.99 7.30 7.50
CA ILE A 45 3.82 8.28 6.80
C ILE A 45 3.54 9.67 7.34
N THR A 46 4.56 10.27 7.98
CA THR A 46 4.48 11.59 8.64
C THR A 46 5.53 12.53 8.06
N PRO A 47 5.30 13.08 6.86
CA PRO A 47 6.27 13.94 6.19
C PRO A 47 6.48 15.29 6.91
N ASP A 48 7.55 15.97 6.54
CA ASP A 48 7.67 17.42 6.69
C ASP A 48 6.95 18.10 5.51
N TRP A 49 5.86 18.77 5.80
CA TRP A 49 5.03 19.42 4.79
C TRP A 49 5.66 20.68 4.19
N ASN A 50 6.74 21.20 4.78
CA ASN A 50 7.50 22.34 4.24
C ASN A 50 8.61 21.90 3.28
N SER A 51 8.86 20.60 3.13
CA SER A 51 9.87 20.08 2.22
C SER A 51 9.54 20.34 0.74
N LEU A 52 10.54 20.42 -0.11
CA LEU A 52 10.35 20.57 -1.56
C LEU A 52 9.65 19.38 -2.18
N GLU A 53 9.94 18.19 -1.68
CA GLU A 53 9.28 16.94 -2.11
C GLU A 53 7.77 17.01 -1.82
N ALA A 54 7.38 17.49 -0.63
CA ALA A 54 5.97 17.64 -0.28
C ALA A 54 5.27 18.66 -1.19
N GLN A 55 5.91 19.80 -1.46
CA GLN A 55 5.39 20.81 -2.38
C GLN A 55 5.27 20.30 -3.83
N ALA A 56 6.15 19.40 -4.24
CA ALA A 56 6.09 18.73 -5.55
C ALA A 56 5.06 17.59 -5.62
N GLY A 57 4.35 17.27 -4.52
CA GLY A 57 3.36 16.19 -4.46
C GLY A 57 3.91 14.84 -4.02
N TYR A 58 5.17 14.76 -3.61
CA TYR A 58 5.86 13.54 -3.20
C TYR A 58 6.22 13.58 -1.71
N SER A 59 5.28 13.96 -0.86
CA SER A 59 5.49 14.12 0.58
C SER A 59 6.09 12.89 1.27
N MET A 60 5.80 11.68 0.77
CA MET A 60 6.36 10.42 1.26
C MET A 60 7.89 10.32 1.13
N HIS A 61 8.51 11.19 0.35
CA HIS A 61 9.96 11.28 0.16
C HIS A 61 10.59 12.51 0.83
N SER A 62 9.86 13.17 1.70
CA SER A 62 10.31 14.33 2.46
C SER A 62 11.60 14.02 3.25
N GLY A 63 12.71 14.64 2.82
CA GLY A 63 14.05 14.39 3.38
C GLY A 63 14.84 13.26 2.70
N GLY A 64 14.37 12.73 1.57
CA GLY A 64 15.03 11.69 0.78
C GLY A 64 14.12 10.52 0.42
N MET A 65 14.67 9.54 -0.27
CA MET A 65 13.92 8.36 -0.72
C MET A 65 13.26 7.64 0.48
N LEU A 66 11.93 7.56 0.49
CA LEU A 66 11.08 6.96 1.52
C LEU A 66 11.19 7.60 2.92
N ALA A 67 11.84 8.77 3.07
CA ALA A 67 12.12 9.38 4.36
C ALA A 67 10.90 10.01 5.05
N GLY A 68 9.78 10.13 4.37
CA GLY A 68 8.48 10.46 4.99
C GLY A 68 7.95 9.35 5.91
N TRP A 69 8.40 8.12 5.73
CA TRP A 69 8.20 7.02 6.68
C TRP A 69 9.23 7.14 7.80
N LYS A 70 8.87 7.86 8.85
CA LYS A 70 9.79 8.20 9.95
C LYS A 70 9.79 7.18 11.08
N PHE A 71 8.62 6.66 11.48
CA PHE A 71 8.48 5.70 12.56
C PHE A 71 9.21 4.39 12.26
N SER A 72 10.01 3.90 13.22
CA SER A 72 10.84 2.70 13.09
C SER A 72 11.90 2.76 11.98
N ASN A 73 12.08 3.92 11.35
CA ASN A 73 13.04 4.12 10.27
C ASN A 73 14.07 5.23 10.61
N PHE A 74 13.60 6.40 10.98
CA PHE A 74 14.45 7.54 11.36
C PHE A 74 14.26 8.01 12.81
N LYS A 75 13.20 7.56 13.46
CA LYS A 75 12.88 7.78 14.87
C LYS A 75 12.17 6.59 15.45
N ASP A 76 12.03 6.55 16.77
CA ASP A 76 11.27 5.53 17.48
C ASP A 76 9.82 5.44 16.96
N GLY A 77 9.35 4.21 16.92
CA GLY A 77 8.00 3.86 16.49
C GLY A 77 6.97 3.95 17.60
N VAL A 78 5.77 3.50 17.29
CA VAL A 78 4.57 3.69 18.10
C VAL A 78 4.28 2.54 19.09
N PHE A 79 5.14 1.51 19.18
CA PHE A 79 5.01 0.44 20.18
C PHE A 79 5.55 0.87 21.55
N SER A 80 5.06 2.01 22.01
CA SER A 80 5.45 2.66 23.27
C SER A 80 4.25 3.33 23.93
N GLU A 81 4.35 3.64 25.22
CA GLU A 81 3.31 4.40 25.93
C GLU A 81 3.19 5.82 25.42
N PHE A 82 4.31 6.44 25.02
CA PHE A 82 4.37 7.79 24.46
C PHE A 82 5.29 7.82 23.26
N PHE A 83 4.95 8.62 22.27
CA PHE A 83 5.76 8.87 21.08
C PHE A 83 5.48 10.28 20.53
N HIS A 84 6.38 10.79 19.74
CA HIS A 84 6.29 12.13 19.16
C HIS A 84 5.85 12.05 17.68
N VAL A 85 4.92 12.92 17.29
CA VAL A 85 4.53 13.16 15.90
C VAL A 85 4.98 14.56 15.49
N ASN A 86 5.78 14.63 14.42
CA ASN A 86 6.17 15.92 13.82
C ASN A 86 5.02 16.49 12.98
N ASP A 87 4.98 17.82 12.82
CA ASP A 87 4.03 18.52 11.95
C ASP A 87 2.57 18.06 12.19
N ALA A 88 2.15 18.06 13.46
CA ALA A 88 0.90 17.46 13.91
C ALA A 88 -0.31 17.93 13.09
N ASP A 89 -0.42 19.23 12.80
CA ASP A 89 -1.55 19.80 12.06
C ASP A 89 -1.67 19.28 10.63
N GLY A 90 -0.54 18.89 10.03
CA GLY A 90 -0.49 18.29 8.70
C GLY A 90 -0.56 16.76 8.68
N ASN A 91 -0.25 16.12 9.81
CA ASN A 91 -0.08 14.66 9.87
C ASN A 91 -1.18 13.92 10.63
N LEU A 92 -1.79 14.52 11.64
CA LEU A 92 -2.82 13.85 12.44
C LEU A 92 -4.22 14.11 11.88
N ALA A 93 -5.13 13.17 12.09
CA ALA A 93 -6.56 13.35 11.87
C ALA A 93 -7.33 13.07 13.15
N LEU A 94 -8.35 13.88 13.45
CA LEU A 94 -9.24 13.63 14.58
C LEU A 94 -10.01 12.33 14.36
N LEU A 95 -10.02 11.46 15.36
CA LEU A 95 -10.79 10.22 15.32
C LEU A 95 -12.22 10.49 15.77
N PRO A 96 -13.22 10.29 14.89
CA PRO A 96 -14.63 10.44 15.26
C PRO A 96 -15.01 9.53 16.44
N LYS A 97 -15.88 10.02 17.34
CA LYS A 97 -16.26 9.28 18.56
C LYS A 97 -17.00 7.97 18.29
N ASN A 98 -17.68 7.88 17.17
CA ASN A 98 -18.44 6.71 16.74
C ASN A 98 -17.59 5.63 16.04
N ILE A 99 -16.30 5.87 15.80
CA ILE A 99 -15.42 4.88 15.19
C ILE A 99 -14.67 4.12 16.27
N ASN A 100 -14.69 2.78 16.15
CA ASN A 100 -13.92 1.90 17.01
C ASN A 100 -12.40 2.06 16.71
N VAL A 101 -11.60 2.22 17.76
CA VAL A 101 -10.14 2.40 17.62
C VAL A 101 -9.42 1.21 16.94
N VAL A 102 -9.93 0.01 17.15
CA VAL A 102 -9.34 -1.21 16.55
C VAL A 102 -9.54 -1.19 15.03
N ASP A 103 -10.74 -0.82 14.58
CA ASP A 103 -11.04 -0.71 13.15
C ASP A 103 -10.32 0.49 12.53
N ALA A 104 -10.31 1.63 13.24
CA ALA A 104 -9.64 2.84 12.81
C ALA A 104 -8.12 2.66 12.63
N CYS A 105 -7.49 1.80 13.43
CA CYS A 105 -6.05 1.56 13.31
C CYS A 105 -5.64 1.09 11.90
N MET A 106 -6.53 0.37 11.20
CA MET A 106 -6.28 -0.04 9.81
C MET A 106 -6.19 1.12 8.83
N LEU A 107 -6.77 2.27 9.18
CA LEU A 107 -6.71 3.49 8.36
C LEU A 107 -5.34 4.18 8.44
N SER A 108 -4.50 3.82 9.42
CA SER A 108 -3.16 4.41 9.56
C SER A 108 -2.20 3.99 8.44
N ASP A 109 -2.35 2.76 7.90
CA ASP A 109 -1.50 2.21 6.85
C ASP A 109 -2.23 1.29 5.87
N MET A 110 -2.84 0.19 6.34
CA MET A 110 -3.31 -0.90 5.48
C MET A 110 -4.32 -0.45 4.44
N VAL A 111 -5.32 0.32 4.84
CA VAL A 111 -6.38 0.83 3.95
C VAL A 111 -5.80 1.83 2.93
N PRO A 112 -5.13 2.92 3.34
CA PRO A 112 -4.62 3.90 2.39
C PRO A 112 -3.53 3.34 1.48
N THR A 113 -2.72 2.39 1.95
CA THR A 113 -1.70 1.70 1.13
C THR A 113 -2.36 0.81 0.07
N GLY A 114 -3.36 0.02 0.45
CA GLY A 114 -4.10 -0.80 -0.50
C GLY A 114 -4.80 0.03 -1.58
N PHE A 115 -5.42 1.13 -1.20
CA PHE A 115 -6.06 2.07 -2.12
C PHE A 115 -5.04 2.79 -3.01
N HIS A 116 -3.86 3.09 -2.47
CA HIS A 116 -2.80 3.70 -3.27
C HIS A 116 -2.30 2.76 -4.39
N GLY A 117 -2.20 1.46 -4.14
CA GLY A 117 -1.91 0.49 -5.20
C GLY A 117 -2.90 0.53 -6.35
N VAL A 118 -4.18 0.73 -6.04
CA VAL A 118 -5.26 0.88 -7.04
C VAL A 118 -5.13 2.20 -7.82
N GLU A 119 -4.74 3.28 -7.13
CA GLU A 119 -4.44 4.58 -7.75
C GLU A 119 -3.24 4.49 -8.69
N LEU A 120 -2.14 3.86 -8.26
CA LEU A 120 -0.93 3.66 -9.07
C LEU A 120 -1.20 2.81 -10.32
N ALA A 121 -2.04 1.78 -10.21
CA ALA A 121 -2.47 0.98 -11.34
C ALA A 121 -3.46 1.74 -12.24
N ASP A 122 -3.99 2.89 -11.80
CA ASP A 122 -4.99 3.67 -12.53
C ASP A 122 -6.21 2.82 -12.92
N VAL A 123 -6.77 2.11 -11.94
CA VAL A 123 -7.95 1.24 -12.15
C VAL A 123 -9.15 2.09 -12.57
N GLN A 124 -9.80 1.68 -13.65
CA GLN A 124 -10.95 2.33 -14.23
C GLN A 124 -12.19 1.43 -14.20
N PHE A 125 -13.33 2.04 -14.39
CA PHE A 125 -14.61 1.32 -14.57
C PHE A 125 -14.51 0.30 -15.71
N GLY A 126 -14.92 -0.94 -15.42
CA GLY A 126 -14.94 -2.01 -16.40
C GLY A 126 -13.65 -2.81 -16.55
N ASP A 127 -12.53 -2.39 -15.90
CA ASP A 127 -11.26 -3.11 -15.98
C ASP A 127 -11.35 -4.55 -15.43
N THR A 128 -10.56 -5.45 -16.01
CA THR A 128 -10.15 -6.71 -15.38
C THR A 128 -8.85 -6.49 -14.61
N VAL A 129 -8.88 -6.70 -13.30
CA VAL A 129 -7.76 -6.38 -12.39
C VAL A 129 -7.25 -7.63 -11.70
N LEU A 130 -5.93 -7.81 -11.69
CA LEU A 130 -5.25 -8.82 -10.90
C LEU A 130 -4.68 -8.19 -9.63
N VAL A 131 -5.01 -8.71 -8.46
CA VAL A 131 -4.43 -8.30 -7.17
C VAL A 131 -3.54 -9.43 -6.66
N ILE A 132 -2.22 -9.21 -6.64
CA ILE A 132 -1.25 -10.21 -6.19
C ILE A 132 -0.92 -10.00 -4.72
N GLY A 133 -1.22 -11.02 -3.90
CA GLY A 133 -1.05 -10.97 -2.45
C GLY A 133 -2.28 -10.42 -1.74
N ILE A 134 -3.12 -11.29 -1.18
CA ILE A 134 -4.32 -10.91 -0.40
C ILE A 134 -4.07 -11.00 1.12
N GLY A 135 -2.96 -10.40 1.56
CA GLY A 135 -2.76 -9.99 2.95
C GLY A 135 -3.59 -8.73 3.27
N PRO A 136 -3.38 -8.07 4.43
CA PRO A 136 -4.17 -6.89 4.81
C PRO A 136 -4.19 -5.79 3.75
N VAL A 137 -3.03 -5.40 3.22
CA VAL A 137 -2.93 -4.41 2.14
C VAL A 137 -3.66 -4.86 0.88
N GLY A 138 -3.45 -6.12 0.45
CA GLY A 138 -4.08 -6.65 -0.76
C GLY A 138 -5.60 -6.81 -0.63
N LEU A 139 -6.12 -7.12 0.55
CA LEU A 139 -7.57 -7.11 0.80
C LEU A 139 -8.15 -5.71 0.61
N MET A 140 -7.43 -4.67 1.05
CA MET A 140 -7.83 -3.28 0.81
C MET A 140 -7.67 -2.88 -0.65
N SER A 141 -6.66 -3.43 -1.35
CA SER A 141 -6.57 -3.27 -2.81
C SER A 141 -7.77 -3.89 -3.55
N VAL A 142 -8.23 -5.06 -3.12
CA VAL A 142 -9.48 -5.66 -3.66
C VAL A 142 -10.67 -4.75 -3.41
N ALA A 143 -10.85 -4.25 -2.17
CA ALA A 143 -11.93 -3.33 -1.83
C ALA A 143 -11.88 -2.05 -2.68
N GLY A 144 -10.72 -1.40 -2.77
CA GLY A 144 -10.54 -0.19 -3.57
C GLY A 144 -10.77 -0.43 -5.06
N THR A 145 -10.36 -1.58 -5.59
CA THR A 145 -10.62 -2.00 -6.98
C THR A 145 -12.10 -2.15 -7.25
N ASN A 146 -12.83 -2.79 -6.34
CA ASN A 146 -14.29 -2.92 -6.43
C ASN A 146 -14.98 -1.56 -6.38
N MET A 147 -14.57 -0.66 -5.49
CA MET A 147 -15.09 0.71 -5.39
C MET A 147 -14.84 1.55 -6.66
N ARG A 148 -13.77 1.26 -7.41
CA ARG A 148 -13.48 1.88 -8.71
C ARG A 148 -14.30 1.30 -9.86
N GLY A 149 -15.11 0.27 -9.60
CA GLY A 149 -16.01 -0.31 -10.60
C GLY A 149 -15.34 -1.26 -11.58
N ALA A 150 -14.26 -1.95 -11.18
CA ALA A 150 -13.69 -3.03 -11.97
C ALA A 150 -14.76 -4.10 -12.25
N SER A 151 -14.80 -4.62 -13.47
CA SER A 151 -15.77 -5.64 -13.87
C SER A 151 -15.40 -7.05 -13.42
N ARG A 152 -14.09 -7.29 -13.22
CA ARG A 152 -13.55 -8.57 -12.78
C ARG A 152 -12.34 -8.35 -11.90
N ILE A 153 -12.29 -9.03 -10.76
CA ILE A 153 -11.19 -8.91 -9.79
C ILE A 153 -10.65 -10.30 -9.49
N ILE A 154 -9.45 -10.58 -9.99
CA ILE A 154 -8.74 -11.83 -9.81
C ILE A 154 -7.78 -11.67 -8.62
N ALA A 155 -7.98 -12.43 -7.55
CA ALA A 155 -7.20 -12.33 -6.33
C ALA A 155 -6.22 -13.49 -6.18
N VAL A 156 -4.94 -13.20 -5.94
CA VAL A 156 -3.90 -14.21 -5.76
C VAL A 156 -3.59 -14.42 -4.28
N GLY A 157 -3.86 -15.62 -3.79
CA GLY A 157 -3.54 -16.00 -2.41
C GLY A 157 -4.11 -17.38 -2.04
N THR A 158 -3.67 -17.91 -0.90
CA THR A 158 -3.96 -19.31 -0.54
C THR A 158 -4.53 -19.49 0.86
N ARG A 159 -4.46 -18.48 1.74
CA ARG A 159 -4.97 -18.60 3.12
C ARG A 159 -6.51 -18.53 3.09
N PRO A 160 -7.24 -19.53 3.63
CA PRO A 160 -8.70 -19.56 3.55
C PRO A 160 -9.37 -18.30 4.09
N VAL A 161 -8.93 -17.81 5.24
CA VAL A 161 -9.49 -16.58 5.85
C VAL A 161 -9.34 -15.35 4.94
N CYS A 162 -8.21 -15.24 4.21
CA CYS A 162 -7.98 -14.14 3.29
C CYS A 162 -8.81 -14.29 2.01
N VAL A 163 -8.98 -15.51 1.51
CA VAL A 163 -9.85 -15.80 0.36
C VAL A 163 -11.30 -15.44 0.67
N GLU A 164 -11.82 -15.82 1.83
CA GLU A 164 -13.18 -15.47 2.24
C GLU A 164 -13.37 -13.97 2.46
N ALA A 165 -12.36 -13.28 3.01
CA ALA A 165 -12.39 -11.82 3.14
C ALA A 165 -12.37 -11.15 1.75
N ALA A 166 -11.51 -11.61 0.83
CA ALA A 166 -11.44 -11.07 -0.52
C ALA A 166 -12.76 -11.21 -1.29
N LYS A 167 -13.47 -12.34 -1.13
CA LYS A 167 -14.83 -12.51 -1.69
C LYS A 167 -15.77 -11.43 -1.18
N LYS A 168 -15.78 -11.17 0.12
CA LYS A 168 -16.63 -10.14 0.73
C LYS A 168 -16.31 -8.74 0.22
N TYR A 169 -15.03 -8.48 -0.12
CA TYR A 169 -14.59 -7.20 -0.68
C TYR A 169 -14.75 -7.08 -2.19
N GLY A 170 -15.25 -8.11 -2.87
CA GLY A 170 -15.62 -8.07 -4.28
C GLY A 170 -14.72 -8.84 -5.24
N ALA A 171 -13.79 -9.66 -4.75
CA ALA A 171 -13.02 -10.55 -5.63
C ALA A 171 -13.95 -11.59 -6.29
N THR A 172 -13.84 -11.72 -7.62
CA THR A 172 -14.67 -12.60 -8.43
C THR A 172 -14.01 -13.94 -8.70
N ASP A 173 -12.68 -13.95 -8.80
CA ASP A 173 -11.87 -15.12 -9.17
C ASP A 173 -10.65 -15.25 -8.27
N PHE A 174 -10.13 -16.48 -8.16
CA PHE A 174 -9.00 -16.78 -7.28
C PHE A 174 -7.94 -17.59 -7.99
N VAL A 175 -6.68 -17.22 -7.77
CA VAL A 175 -5.49 -17.90 -8.23
C VAL A 175 -4.64 -18.33 -7.04
N SER A 176 -4.14 -19.56 -7.08
CA SER A 176 -3.24 -20.09 -6.08
C SER A 176 -1.82 -20.24 -6.66
N TYR A 177 -0.84 -19.54 -6.09
CA TYR A 177 0.57 -19.71 -6.47
C TYR A 177 1.10 -21.12 -6.16
N LYS A 178 0.37 -21.92 -5.38
CA LYS A 178 0.71 -23.33 -5.13
C LYS A 178 0.35 -24.27 -6.30
N ASN A 179 -0.51 -23.81 -7.19
CA ASN A 179 -0.98 -24.60 -8.35
C ASN A 179 -0.15 -24.36 -9.62
N GLY A 180 0.95 -23.64 -9.51
CA GLY A 180 1.84 -23.29 -10.63
C GLY A 180 1.95 -21.79 -10.87
N PRO A 181 2.58 -21.39 -11.99
CA PRO A 181 2.80 -19.97 -12.30
C PRO A 181 1.49 -19.17 -12.33
N ILE A 182 1.52 -17.98 -11.72
CA ILE A 182 0.35 -17.10 -11.64
C ILE A 182 -0.10 -16.69 -13.04
N PHE A 183 0.86 -16.30 -13.90
CA PHE A 183 0.55 -15.81 -15.24
C PHE A 183 -0.18 -16.85 -16.08
N GLN A 184 0.20 -18.14 -15.99
CA GLN A 184 -0.44 -19.19 -16.77
C GLN A 184 -1.91 -19.34 -16.35
N GLN A 185 -2.19 -19.41 -15.05
CA GLN A 185 -3.56 -19.49 -14.53
C GLN A 185 -4.41 -18.29 -14.94
N VAL A 186 -3.83 -17.09 -14.92
CA VAL A 186 -4.51 -15.85 -15.34
C VAL A 186 -4.80 -15.87 -16.85
N LEU A 187 -3.86 -16.29 -17.69
CA LEU A 187 -4.07 -16.38 -19.13
C LEU A 187 -5.12 -17.42 -19.47
N ASP A 188 -5.11 -18.59 -18.82
CA ASP A 188 -6.11 -19.65 -19.03
C ASP A 188 -7.53 -19.15 -18.73
N MET A 189 -7.71 -18.39 -17.63
CA MET A 189 -9.04 -17.87 -17.24
C MET A 189 -9.46 -16.59 -17.98
N THR A 190 -8.59 -16.03 -18.80
CA THR A 190 -8.84 -14.84 -19.63
C THR A 190 -8.75 -15.10 -21.13
N ASP A 191 -8.84 -16.36 -21.57
CA ASP A 191 -8.71 -16.78 -22.97
C ASP A 191 -7.44 -16.26 -23.66
N GLY A 192 -6.32 -16.25 -22.92
CA GLY A 192 -5.02 -15.73 -23.36
C GLY A 192 -4.91 -14.20 -23.42
N LYS A 193 -5.97 -13.46 -23.08
CA LYS A 193 -5.99 -11.99 -23.22
C LYS A 193 -5.24 -11.25 -22.11
N GLY A 194 -5.14 -11.85 -20.92
CA GLY A 194 -4.57 -11.20 -19.74
C GLY A 194 -5.50 -10.14 -19.11
N VAL A 195 -4.91 -9.27 -18.29
CA VAL A 195 -5.62 -8.28 -17.47
C VAL A 195 -5.27 -6.84 -17.86
N ASP A 196 -6.16 -5.90 -17.57
CA ASP A 196 -5.94 -4.48 -17.83
C ASP A 196 -5.01 -3.85 -16.81
N LYS A 197 -5.12 -4.26 -15.55
CA LYS A 197 -4.35 -3.72 -14.43
C LYS A 197 -3.86 -4.82 -13.50
N VAL A 198 -2.71 -4.58 -12.87
CA VAL A 198 -2.19 -5.42 -11.79
C VAL A 198 -1.87 -4.55 -10.59
N VAL A 199 -2.30 -4.96 -9.41
CA VAL A 199 -1.86 -4.39 -8.13
C VAL A 199 -0.98 -5.42 -7.43
N ILE A 200 0.27 -5.06 -7.13
CA ILE A 200 1.20 -5.92 -6.36
C ILE A 200 1.18 -5.46 -4.91
N ALA A 201 0.63 -6.29 -4.03
CA ALA A 201 0.50 -6.05 -2.60
C ALA A 201 1.12 -7.19 -1.76
N GLY A 202 1.91 -8.04 -2.38
CA GLY A 202 2.62 -9.16 -1.73
C GLY A 202 3.44 -9.98 -2.72
N GLY A 203 4.26 -10.88 -2.20
CA GLY A 203 5.21 -11.68 -2.96
C GLY A 203 6.63 -11.10 -2.95
N GLY A 204 7.57 -11.78 -3.59
CA GLY A 204 8.96 -11.36 -3.73
C GLY A 204 9.25 -10.70 -5.08
N VAL A 205 10.53 -10.61 -5.44
CA VAL A 205 11.02 -10.01 -6.70
C VAL A 205 10.47 -10.74 -7.95
N GLU A 206 10.24 -12.03 -7.86
CA GLU A 206 9.70 -12.87 -8.94
C GLU A 206 8.27 -12.48 -9.33
N THR A 207 7.51 -11.94 -8.39
CA THR A 207 6.11 -11.51 -8.59
C THR A 207 6.00 -10.45 -9.69
N PHE A 208 7.02 -9.65 -9.84
CA PHE A 208 7.04 -8.60 -10.84
C PHE A 208 7.02 -9.15 -12.27
N ALA A 209 7.84 -10.16 -12.54
CA ALA A 209 7.85 -10.85 -13.83
C ALA A 209 6.50 -11.52 -14.13
N GLU A 210 5.88 -12.15 -13.13
CA GLU A 210 4.54 -12.72 -13.23
C GLU A 210 3.49 -11.65 -13.60
N ALA A 211 3.54 -10.49 -12.94
CA ALA A 211 2.65 -9.36 -13.21
C ALA A 211 2.78 -8.85 -14.65
N VAL A 212 4.01 -8.69 -15.14
CA VAL A 212 4.26 -8.24 -16.52
C VAL A 212 3.69 -9.21 -17.55
N LYS A 213 3.81 -10.53 -17.31
CA LYS A 213 3.26 -11.57 -18.20
C LYS A 213 1.73 -11.58 -18.24
N CYS A 214 1.07 -11.17 -17.13
CA CYS A 214 -0.39 -11.09 -17.06
C CYS A 214 -0.97 -9.89 -17.81
N LEU A 215 -0.20 -8.82 -18.02
CA LEU A 215 -0.71 -7.57 -18.57
C LEU A 215 -1.01 -7.64 -20.07
N LYS A 216 -2.15 -7.10 -20.47
CA LYS A 216 -2.43 -6.69 -21.85
C LYS A 216 -1.46 -5.60 -22.32
N PRO A 217 -1.27 -5.40 -23.63
CA PRO A 217 -0.67 -4.18 -24.15
C PRO A 217 -1.39 -2.93 -23.62
N GLY A 218 -0.63 -1.92 -23.21
CA GLY A 218 -1.18 -0.70 -22.59
C GLY A 218 -1.60 -0.83 -21.13
N GLY A 219 -1.49 -2.02 -20.55
CA GLY A 219 -1.83 -2.26 -19.14
C GLY A 219 -0.87 -1.60 -18.16
N LYS A 220 -1.32 -1.46 -16.88
CA LYS A 220 -0.54 -0.80 -15.83
C LYS A 220 -0.37 -1.69 -14.60
N ILE A 221 0.81 -1.61 -13.99
CA ILE A 221 1.11 -2.19 -12.68
C ILE A 221 1.17 -1.06 -11.65
N GLY A 222 0.45 -1.22 -10.54
CA GLY A 222 0.61 -0.45 -9.31
C GLY A 222 1.27 -1.30 -8.24
N ASN A 223 2.47 -0.92 -7.79
CA ASN A 223 3.20 -1.66 -6.77
C ASN A 223 3.25 -0.89 -5.45
N VAL A 224 2.75 -1.50 -4.38
CA VAL A 224 2.85 -1.00 -3.00
C VAL A 224 3.55 -2.02 -2.09
N ASN A 225 4.10 -3.08 -2.68
CA ASN A 225 4.80 -4.12 -1.96
C ASN A 225 6.29 -3.82 -1.85
N TYR A 226 6.86 -4.16 -0.71
CA TYR A 226 8.29 -4.33 -0.59
C TYR A 226 8.70 -5.60 -1.33
N LEU A 227 9.51 -5.44 -2.37
CA LEU A 227 9.79 -6.52 -3.34
C LEU A 227 10.86 -7.53 -2.88
N GLY A 228 11.12 -7.62 -1.60
CA GLY A 228 12.11 -8.55 -1.05
C GLY A 228 13.54 -8.01 -1.12
N SER A 229 14.52 -8.92 -1.17
CA SER A 229 15.94 -8.61 -1.23
C SER A 229 16.51 -8.89 -2.63
N GLY A 230 17.58 -8.22 -2.99
CA GLY A 230 18.28 -8.37 -4.28
C GLY A 230 18.53 -7.03 -4.95
N ASP A 231 19.45 -7.00 -5.89
CA ASP A 231 19.89 -5.77 -6.56
C ASP A 231 19.02 -5.42 -7.76
N ASN A 232 18.26 -6.37 -8.31
CA ASN A 232 17.55 -6.22 -9.57
C ASN A 232 16.12 -6.77 -9.51
N ILE A 233 15.25 -6.18 -10.31
CA ILE A 233 13.92 -6.70 -10.65
C ILE A 233 13.93 -7.05 -12.13
N ASP A 234 13.59 -8.31 -12.43
CA ASP A 234 13.59 -8.79 -13.82
C ASP A 234 12.30 -8.40 -14.54
N ILE A 235 12.45 -7.76 -15.69
CA ILE A 235 11.34 -7.45 -16.59
C ILE A 235 11.45 -8.38 -17.81
N PRO A 236 10.50 -9.30 -18.02
CA PRO A 236 10.49 -10.21 -19.18
C PRO A 236 10.41 -9.40 -20.48
N ARG A 237 11.48 -9.42 -21.27
CA ARG A 237 11.64 -8.58 -22.46
C ARG A 237 10.56 -8.81 -23.51
N VAL A 238 10.19 -10.07 -23.77
CA VAL A 238 9.19 -10.41 -24.80
C VAL A 238 7.81 -9.98 -24.35
N GLU A 239 7.42 -10.31 -23.13
CA GLU A 239 6.12 -9.98 -22.55
C GLU A 239 5.99 -8.48 -22.25
N TRP A 240 7.12 -7.77 -22.12
CA TRP A 240 7.14 -6.29 -22.10
C TRP A 240 6.89 -5.68 -23.49
N GLY A 241 6.70 -6.53 -24.53
CA GLY A 241 6.55 -6.09 -25.92
C GLY A 241 7.86 -5.56 -26.50
N VAL A 242 8.99 -6.18 -26.16
CA VAL A 242 10.37 -5.78 -26.51
C VAL A 242 10.67 -4.29 -26.26
N GLY A 243 10.05 -3.73 -25.24
CA GLY A 243 10.16 -2.31 -24.87
C GLY A 243 9.09 -1.40 -25.48
N MET A 244 8.18 -1.93 -26.30
CA MET A 244 7.19 -1.13 -27.08
C MET A 244 5.74 -1.53 -26.81
N GLY A 245 5.47 -2.33 -25.76
CA GLY A 245 4.13 -2.82 -25.43
C GLY A 245 3.23 -1.78 -24.72
N HIS A 246 3.68 -0.55 -24.54
CA HIS A 246 2.98 0.52 -23.79
C HIS A 246 2.59 0.11 -22.35
N LYS A 247 3.20 -0.93 -21.81
CA LYS A 247 2.98 -1.36 -20.43
C LYS A 247 3.66 -0.37 -19.47
N GLN A 248 2.97 0.00 -18.40
CA GLN A 248 3.46 0.96 -17.42
C GLN A 248 3.65 0.29 -16.06
N ILE A 249 4.67 0.75 -15.35
CA ILE A 249 4.99 0.29 -14.00
C ILE A 249 5.09 1.52 -13.12
N ASN A 250 4.20 1.59 -12.13
CA ASN A 250 4.19 2.64 -11.13
C ASN A 250 4.36 1.98 -9.77
N GLY A 251 5.40 2.36 -9.04
CA GLY A 251 5.60 1.94 -7.65
C GLY A 251 5.59 3.16 -6.75
N GLY A 252 5.07 3.03 -5.55
CA GLY A 252 5.05 4.17 -4.64
C GLY A 252 4.71 3.83 -3.21
N LEU A 253 5.37 4.55 -2.29
CA LEU A 253 4.97 4.61 -0.90
C LEU A 253 3.68 5.44 -0.80
N MET A 254 2.73 4.99 0.00
CA MET A 254 1.45 5.65 0.21
C MET A 254 1.65 7.10 0.71
N PRO A 255 1.03 8.10 0.09
CA PRO A 255 1.04 9.46 0.61
C PRO A 255 0.29 9.50 1.95
N GLY A 256 0.99 9.92 3.00
CA GLY A 256 0.43 10.09 4.33
C GLY A 256 -0.23 11.46 4.53
N GLY A 257 -0.42 11.81 5.80
CA GLY A 257 -0.91 13.10 6.22
C GLY A 257 -2.42 13.18 6.44
N ARG A 258 -2.82 14.28 7.07
CA ARG A 258 -4.17 14.53 7.56
C ARG A 258 -5.25 14.38 6.47
N LEU A 259 -5.05 15.03 5.32
CA LEU A 259 -6.05 15.01 4.25
C LEU A 259 -6.38 13.58 3.77
N ARG A 260 -5.37 12.73 3.70
CA ARG A 260 -5.56 11.32 3.30
C ARG A 260 -6.41 10.58 4.32
N MET A 261 -6.11 10.77 5.59
CA MET A 261 -6.82 10.13 6.70
C MET A 261 -8.28 10.61 6.84
N GLU A 262 -8.52 11.90 6.66
CA GLU A 262 -9.87 12.47 6.74
C GLU A 262 -10.78 12.09 5.56
N LYS A 263 -10.21 11.65 4.44
CA LYS A 263 -10.97 11.16 3.28
C LYS A 263 -11.38 9.69 3.39
N LEU A 264 -10.73 8.92 4.22
CA LEU A 264 -10.96 7.50 4.41
C LEU A 264 -11.87 7.23 5.60
#